data_3bd9234ed78a71fe99c483519484f348
#
_entry.id   3bd9234ed78a71fe99c483519484f348
#
_cell.length_a   1.000
_cell.length_b   1.000
_cell.length_c   1.000
_cell.angle_alpha   90.00
_cell.angle_beta   90.00
_cell.angle_gamma   90.00
#
_symmetry.space_group_name_H-M   'P 1'
#
loop_
_entity.id
_entity.type
_entity.pdbx_description
1 polymer ?
#
loop_
_entity_poly.entity_id
_entity_poly.type
_entity_poly.pdbx_seq_one_letter_code
_entity_poly.pdbx_strand_id
1 'polypeptide(L)'
;MGWECTTVDVNPRYEPDILADVREMHFKEGKFDVIWASPPCEHYSIAKTRGARNLPLYDSIAQACLRIIDEVKPLVWIVENPMGLLRHRPFMSGLKKWTVDYCMFGAPYRKRTDLFMSDNMSEGLSDVLCDKTCGQVDKAGRHMNVCQNGPSSRKPGAAYIGKLDSRHSVPPALCVGILIKIESIISNQGAEDGEHPGGGKVEGTPHG
;
A
#
# COMPACT_ATOMS: atom_id res chain seq x y z
N MET A 1 3.31 -19.81 5.54
CA MET A 1 3.64 -18.44 6.00
C MET A 1 2.78 -18.15 7.22
N GLY A 2 3.39 -17.89 8.38
CA GLY A 2 2.69 -17.55 9.63
C GLY A 2 2.85 -16.06 9.92
N TRP A 3 2.09 -15.20 9.24
CA TRP A 3 2.04 -13.77 9.54
C TRP A 3 1.07 -13.53 10.70
N GLU A 4 1.51 -12.83 11.73
CA GLU A 4 0.62 -12.20 12.70
C GLU A 4 0.19 -10.85 12.16
N CYS A 5 -1.11 -10.62 12.05
CA CYS A 5 -1.66 -9.36 11.58
C CYS A 5 -2.38 -8.65 12.72
N THR A 6 -2.18 -7.35 12.83
CA THR A 6 -2.97 -6.47 13.68
C THR A 6 -3.64 -5.43 12.80
N THR A 7 -4.96 -5.39 12.83
CA THR A 7 -5.78 -4.47 12.04
C THR A 7 -6.24 -3.29 12.88
N VAL A 8 -6.26 -2.09 12.26
CA VAL A 8 -6.73 -0.85 12.88
C VAL A 8 -7.74 -0.19 11.98
N ASP A 9 -8.89 0.15 12.50
CA ASP A 9 -9.89 0.97 11.80
C ASP A 9 -10.71 1.78 12.82
N VAL A 10 -11.24 2.91 12.40
CA VAL A 10 -12.17 3.74 13.20
C VAL A 10 -13.60 3.23 13.09
N ASN A 11 -13.90 2.41 12.09
CA ASN A 11 -15.24 1.91 11.81
C ASN A 11 -15.42 0.48 12.37
N PRO A 12 -16.27 0.30 13.40
CA PRO A 12 -16.50 -1.01 14.03
C PRO A 12 -17.10 -2.07 13.10
N ARG A 13 -17.67 -1.66 11.95
CA ARG A 13 -18.21 -2.60 10.95
C ARG A 13 -17.16 -3.55 10.38
N TYR A 14 -15.90 -3.15 10.39
CA TYR A 14 -14.79 -3.95 9.86
C TYR A 14 -14.14 -4.85 10.91
N GLU A 15 -14.69 -4.85 12.15
CA GLU A 15 -14.22 -5.70 13.26
C GLU A 15 -12.69 -5.70 13.41
N PRO A 16 -12.06 -4.50 13.50
CA PRO A 16 -10.61 -4.42 13.62
C PRO A 16 -10.14 -4.91 15.01
N ASP A 17 -8.91 -5.41 15.11
CA ASP A 17 -8.29 -5.76 16.38
C ASP A 17 -8.16 -4.55 17.30
N ILE A 18 -7.94 -3.36 16.72
CA ILE A 18 -7.88 -2.09 17.42
C ILE A 18 -8.89 -1.11 16.79
N LEU A 19 -9.97 -0.83 17.53
CA LEU A 19 -10.96 0.16 17.12
C LEU A 19 -10.50 1.53 17.63
N ALA A 20 -9.81 2.30 16.78
CA ALA A 20 -9.27 3.59 17.16
C ALA A 20 -9.04 4.51 15.95
N ASP A 21 -8.93 5.82 16.23
CA ASP A 21 -8.46 6.79 15.25
C ASP A 21 -6.94 6.77 15.19
N VAL A 22 -6.39 6.52 14.01
CA VAL A 22 -4.94 6.45 13.77
C VAL A 22 -4.20 7.70 14.21
N ARG A 23 -4.87 8.86 14.27
CA ARG A 23 -4.29 10.13 14.69
C ARG A 23 -3.92 10.17 16.18
N GLU A 24 -4.58 9.35 16.98
CA GLU A 24 -4.40 9.25 18.44
C GLU A 24 -3.50 8.08 18.84
N MET A 25 -3.06 7.27 17.88
CA MET A 25 -2.28 6.07 18.14
C MET A 25 -0.79 6.35 18.08
N HIS A 26 -0.05 5.66 18.96
CA HIS A 26 1.41 5.64 19.00
C HIS A 26 1.90 4.22 19.26
N PHE A 27 3.00 3.85 18.62
CA PHE A 27 3.61 2.55 18.80
C PHE A 27 5.10 2.68 19.11
N LYS A 28 5.63 1.68 19.82
CA LYS A 28 7.07 1.61 20.07
C LYS A 28 7.81 1.20 18.81
N GLU A 29 9.05 1.64 18.68
CA GLU A 29 10.00 1.17 17.68
C GLU A 29 10.09 -0.36 17.68
N GLY A 30 10.15 -0.96 16.51
CA GLY A 30 10.20 -2.42 16.33
C GLY A 30 8.93 -3.19 16.68
N LYS A 31 7.79 -2.51 16.90
CA LYS A 31 6.53 -3.20 17.23
C LYS A 31 6.02 -4.06 16.08
N PHE A 32 6.25 -3.65 14.84
CA PHE A 32 5.82 -4.34 13.62
C PHE A 32 6.96 -4.35 12.61
N ASP A 33 7.18 -5.46 11.94
CA ASP A 33 8.16 -5.60 10.86
C ASP A 33 7.65 -5.00 9.55
N VAL A 34 6.33 -5.05 9.35
CA VAL A 34 5.67 -4.57 8.14
C VAL A 34 4.46 -3.71 8.50
N ILE A 35 4.33 -2.55 7.84
CA ILE A 35 3.15 -1.69 7.95
C ILE A 35 2.53 -1.49 6.58
N TRP A 36 1.23 -1.79 6.48
CA TRP A 36 0.37 -1.41 5.36
C TRP A 36 -0.65 -0.39 5.82
N ALA A 37 -0.67 0.79 5.22
CA ALA A 37 -1.66 1.83 5.49
C ALA A 37 -2.45 2.19 4.23
N SER A 38 -3.77 2.30 4.36
CA SER A 38 -4.68 2.74 3.30
C SER A 38 -5.54 3.90 3.81
N PRO A 39 -4.97 5.11 3.96
CA PRO A 39 -5.73 6.26 4.44
C PRO A 39 -6.89 6.58 3.49
N PRO A 40 -8.02 7.12 3.99
CA PRO A 40 -9.21 7.35 3.19
C PRO A 40 -8.92 8.25 1.98
N CYS A 41 -9.42 7.82 0.81
CA CYS A 41 -9.09 8.43 -0.48
C CYS A 41 -10.13 9.42 -0.99
N GLU A 42 -11.31 9.53 -0.36
CA GLU A 42 -12.47 10.24 -0.89
C GLU A 42 -12.19 11.70 -1.27
N HIS A 43 -11.41 12.41 -0.46
CA HIS A 43 -11.07 13.81 -0.70
C HIS A 43 -9.81 14.00 -1.57
N TYR A 44 -9.02 12.94 -1.75
CA TYR A 44 -7.90 12.92 -2.70
C TYR A 44 -8.31 12.47 -4.09
N SER A 45 -9.40 11.71 -4.22
CA SER A 45 -9.82 11.13 -5.49
C SER A 45 -10.15 12.18 -6.55
N ILE A 46 -9.59 12.02 -7.75
CA ILE A 46 -9.96 12.83 -8.92
C ILE A 46 -11.40 12.58 -9.38
N ALA A 47 -12.00 11.45 -8.97
CA ALA A 47 -13.39 11.13 -9.26
C ALA A 47 -14.40 11.97 -8.43
N LYS A 48 -13.94 12.65 -7.36
CA LYS A 48 -14.76 13.58 -6.58
C LYS A 48 -14.95 14.87 -7.36
N THR A 49 -16.07 14.97 -8.08
CA THR A 49 -16.40 16.14 -8.91
C THR A 49 -17.39 17.08 -8.25
N ARG A 50 -17.96 16.72 -7.10
CA ARG A 50 -18.97 17.52 -6.37
C ARG A 50 -18.60 17.67 -4.89
N GLY A 51 -19.01 18.79 -4.32
CA GLY A 51 -18.79 19.15 -2.91
C GLY A 51 -17.35 19.60 -2.61
N ALA A 52 -17.19 20.33 -1.53
CA ALA A 52 -15.89 20.78 -1.06
C ALA A 52 -15.00 19.61 -0.64
N ARG A 53 -13.67 19.79 -0.77
CA ARG A 53 -12.66 18.83 -0.28
C ARG A 53 -12.22 19.26 1.12
N ASN A 54 -12.25 18.34 2.06
CA ASN A 54 -11.68 18.55 3.38
C ASN A 54 -10.25 17.98 3.42
N LEU A 55 -9.35 18.62 2.66
CA LEU A 55 -7.95 18.18 2.62
C LEU A 55 -7.26 18.26 3.98
N PRO A 56 -7.46 19.28 4.84
CA PRO A 56 -6.81 19.31 6.15
C PRO A 56 -7.09 18.08 7.02
N LEU A 57 -8.33 17.60 7.06
CA LEU A 57 -8.69 16.39 7.79
C LEU A 57 -8.03 15.16 7.18
N TYR A 58 -8.08 14.98 5.86
CA TYR A 58 -7.51 13.82 5.19
C TYR A 58 -5.98 13.83 5.25
N ASP A 59 -5.36 15.00 5.17
CA ASP A 59 -3.92 15.18 5.38
C ASP A 59 -3.51 14.76 6.80
N SER A 60 -4.28 15.14 7.84
CA SER A 60 -3.96 14.75 9.21
C SER A 60 -3.97 13.23 9.41
N ILE A 61 -4.86 12.50 8.72
CA ILE A 61 -4.91 11.03 8.77
C ILE A 61 -3.72 10.43 8.04
N ALA A 62 -3.41 10.89 6.83
CA ALA A 62 -2.27 10.38 6.06
C ALA A 62 -0.93 10.69 6.75
N GLN A 63 -0.78 11.88 7.35
CA GLN A 63 0.40 12.24 8.15
C GLN A 63 0.52 11.38 9.41
N ALA A 64 -0.61 11.01 10.05
CA ALA A 64 -0.58 10.10 11.19
C ALA A 64 -0.08 8.70 10.79
N CYS A 65 -0.45 8.20 9.61
CA CYS A 65 0.11 6.95 9.08
C CYS A 65 1.63 7.05 8.90
N LEU A 66 2.13 8.14 8.31
CA LEU A 66 3.57 8.35 8.13
C LEU A 66 4.30 8.52 9.47
N ARG A 67 3.71 9.21 10.45
CA ARG A 67 4.25 9.34 11.80
C ARG A 67 4.39 7.98 12.48
N ILE A 68 3.38 7.12 12.39
CA ILE A 68 3.44 5.76 12.94
C ILE A 68 4.56 4.95 12.26
N ILE A 69 4.74 5.08 10.95
CA ILE A 69 5.84 4.44 10.22
C ILE A 69 7.19 4.94 10.76
N ASP A 70 7.33 6.23 11.00
CA ASP A 70 8.56 6.82 11.57
C ASP A 70 8.81 6.38 13.03
N GLU A 71 7.76 6.27 13.85
CA GLU A 71 7.83 5.78 15.23
C GLU A 71 8.25 4.31 15.31
N VAL A 72 7.60 3.45 14.47
CA VAL A 72 7.81 2.00 14.49
C VAL A 72 9.10 1.59 13.82
N LYS A 73 9.52 2.32 12.79
CA LYS A 73 10.67 1.98 11.91
C LYS A 73 10.59 0.56 11.38
N PRO A 74 9.49 0.19 10.72
CA PRO A 74 9.33 -1.16 10.19
C PRO A 74 10.36 -1.44 9.10
N LEU A 75 10.67 -2.72 8.90
CA LEU A 75 11.53 -3.17 7.80
C LEU A 75 10.97 -2.79 6.43
N VAL A 76 9.65 -2.94 6.26
CA VAL A 76 8.92 -2.56 5.05
C VAL A 76 7.66 -1.80 5.42
N TRP A 77 7.38 -0.75 4.68
CA TRP A 77 6.09 -0.07 4.78
C TRP A 77 5.52 0.26 3.40
N ILE A 78 4.20 0.29 3.34
CA ILE A 78 3.43 0.65 2.15
C ILE A 78 2.28 1.57 2.54
N VAL A 79 2.10 2.67 1.80
CA VAL A 79 0.91 3.54 1.89
C VAL A 79 0.19 3.49 0.56
N GLU A 80 -0.99 2.87 0.54
CA GLU A 80 -1.84 2.71 -0.64
C GLU A 80 -2.81 3.87 -0.76
N ASN A 81 -2.94 4.44 -1.95
CA ASN A 81 -4.04 5.35 -2.25
C ASN A 81 -4.31 5.39 -3.77
N PRO A 82 -5.56 5.44 -4.22
CA PRO A 82 -5.84 5.68 -5.64
C PRO A 82 -5.15 6.93 -6.14
N MET A 83 -4.59 6.85 -7.35
CA MET A 83 -3.90 7.98 -7.98
C MET A 83 -4.78 9.23 -7.96
N GLY A 84 -4.33 10.25 -7.24
CA GLY A 84 -5.08 11.47 -7.01
C GLY A 84 -4.26 12.57 -6.38
N LEU A 85 -4.89 13.40 -5.54
CA LEU A 85 -4.24 14.56 -4.94
C LEU A 85 -3.21 14.20 -3.86
N LEU A 86 -3.29 13.01 -3.24
CA LEU A 86 -2.34 12.62 -2.18
C LEU A 86 -0.90 12.72 -2.67
N ARG A 87 -0.60 12.22 -3.88
CA ARG A 87 0.76 12.26 -4.46
C ARG A 87 1.35 13.65 -4.61
N HIS A 88 0.51 14.68 -4.57
CA HIS A 88 0.90 16.08 -4.71
C HIS A 88 0.94 16.83 -3.37
N ARG A 89 0.71 16.11 -2.25
CA ARG A 89 0.82 16.75 -0.93
C ARG A 89 2.29 16.91 -0.55
N PRO A 90 2.70 18.05 0.06
CA PRO A 90 4.09 18.31 0.39
C PRO A 90 4.75 17.21 1.23
N PHE A 91 3.99 16.62 2.20
CA PHE A 91 4.50 15.56 3.08
C PHE A 91 4.70 14.20 2.38
N MET A 92 4.22 14.03 1.14
CA MET A 92 4.48 12.85 0.29
C MET A 92 5.68 13.06 -0.64
N SER A 93 6.26 14.26 -0.65
CA SER A 93 7.39 14.60 -1.52
C SER A 93 8.62 13.78 -1.15
N GLY A 94 9.29 13.22 -2.16
CA GLY A 94 10.51 12.42 -1.97
C GLY A 94 10.25 10.94 -1.66
N LEU A 95 9.03 10.53 -1.29
CA LEU A 95 8.73 9.13 -1.06
C LEU A 95 8.76 8.34 -2.37
N LYS A 96 9.37 7.16 -2.34
CA LYS A 96 9.35 6.22 -3.45
C LYS A 96 7.93 5.75 -3.71
N LYS A 97 7.59 5.55 -4.97
CA LYS A 97 6.22 5.23 -5.38
C LYS A 97 6.23 4.26 -6.55
N TRP A 98 5.38 3.25 -6.46
CA TRP A 98 5.03 2.33 -7.53
C TRP A 98 3.58 2.55 -7.94
N THR A 99 3.33 2.85 -9.22
CA THR A 99 1.96 3.08 -9.73
C THR A 99 1.47 1.88 -10.50
N VAL A 100 0.29 1.37 -10.14
CA VAL A 100 -0.29 0.18 -10.77
C VAL A 100 -1.73 0.42 -11.21
N ASP A 101 -2.15 -0.23 -12.30
CA ASP A 101 -3.55 -0.34 -12.68
C ASP A 101 -4.10 -1.71 -12.23
N TYR A 102 -5.10 -1.75 -11.37
CA TYR A 102 -5.62 -2.97 -10.74
C TYR A 102 -6.11 -4.03 -11.74
N CYS A 103 -6.56 -3.61 -12.94
CA CYS A 103 -6.95 -4.55 -14.00
C CYS A 103 -5.78 -5.42 -14.49
N MET A 104 -4.53 -5.00 -14.32
CA MET A 104 -3.34 -5.80 -14.62
C MET A 104 -3.12 -6.92 -13.60
N PHE A 105 -3.82 -6.86 -12.46
CA PHE A 105 -3.79 -7.85 -11.37
C PHE A 105 -5.13 -8.57 -11.21
N GLY A 106 -5.92 -8.67 -12.31
CA GLY A 106 -7.16 -9.44 -12.35
C GLY A 106 -8.41 -8.71 -11.87
N ALA A 107 -8.32 -7.43 -11.43
CA ALA A 107 -9.53 -6.68 -11.11
C ALA A 107 -10.38 -6.45 -12.37
N PRO A 108 -11.72 -6.55 -12.27
CA PRO A 108 -12.59 -6.39 -13.44
C PRO A 108 -12.73 -4.93 -13.89
N TYR A 109 -12.05 -4.00 -13.26
CA TYR A 109 -12.09 -2.57 -13.55
C TYR A 109 -10.69 -1.96 -13.46
N ARG A 110 -10.47 -0.86 -14.13
CA ARG A 110 -9.26 -0.07 -14.01
C ARG A 110 -9.36 0.86 -12.81
N LYS A 111 -8.50 0.67 -11.82
CA LYS A 111 -8.26 1.60 -10.71
C LYS A 111 -6.76 1.84 -10.64
N ARG A 112 -6.32 3.00 -11.08
CA ARG A 112 -4.91 3.38 -10.96
C ARG A 112 -4.63 3.76 -9.54
N THR A 113 -3.64 3.14 -8.95
CA THR A 113 -3.31 3.26 -7.53
C THR A 113 -1.82 3.50 -7.35
N ASP A 114 -1.48 4.36 -6.42
CA ASP A 114 -0.13 4.61 -5.96
C ASP A 114 0.13 3.78 -4.71
N LEU A 115 1.26 3.11 -4.69
CA LEU A 115 1.82 2.45 -3.54
C LEU A 115 3.11 3.18 -3.19
N PHE A 116 3.04 4.08 -2.20
CA PHE A 116 4.24 4.69 -1.62
C PHE A 116 4.87 3.67 -0.70
N MET A 117 6.21 3.57 -0.68
CA MET A 117 6.86 2.46 0.02
C MET A 117 8.29 2.79 0.43
N SER A 118 8.82 1.97 1.33
CA SER A 118 10.21 1.99 1.74
C SER A 118 11.16 1.75 0.54
N ASP A 119 12.39 2.25 0.64
CA ASP A 119 13.36 2.21 -0.46
C ASP A 119 13.66 0.77 -0.89
N ASN A 120 13.93 -0.13 0.06
CA ASN A 120 14.16 -1.55 -0.19
C ASN A 120 12.99 -2.24 -0.91
N MET A 121 11.76 -1.83 -0.62
CA MET A 121 10.58 -2.37 -1.30
C MET A 121 10.44 -1.83 -2.73
N SER A 122 10.92 -0.63 -3.00
CA SER A 122 10.80 0.01 -4.32
C SER A 122 11.81 -0.51 -5.36
N GLU A 123 12.89 -1.14 -4.92
CA GLU A 123 13.96 -1.62 -5.79
C GLU A 123 13.44 -2.61 -6.83
N GLY A 124 13.85 -2.41 -8.09
CA GLY A 124 13.48 -3.26 -9.22
C GLY A 124 12.02 -3.18 -9.64
N LEU A 125 11.19 -2.31 -9.04
CA LEU A 125 9.82 -2.10 -9.44
C LEU A 125 9.72 -1.03 -10.53
N SER A 126 8.90 -1.33 -11.55
CA SER A 126 8.49 -0.38 -12.58
C SER A 126 6.99 -0.28 -12.62
N ASP A 127 6.45 0.90 -12.94
CA ASP A 127 5.01 1.12 -13.03
C ASP A 127 4.30 0.07 -13.91
N VAL A 128 3.21 -0.51 -13.43
CA VAL A 128 2.41 -1.51 -14.15
C VAL A 128 1.11 -0.85 -14.61
N LEU A 129 1.19 -0.18 -15.74
CA LEU A 129 0.08 0.55 -16.31
C LEU A 129 -0.62 -0.25 -17.40
N CYS A 130 -1.94 -0.20 -17.43
CA CYS A 130 -2.73 -0.91 -18.42
C CYS A 130 -2.62 -0.23 -19.79
N ASP A 131 -2.09 -0.98 -20.74
CA ASP A 131 -2.02 -0.66 -22.16
C ASP A 131 -3.19 -1.25 -22.96
N LYS A 132 -4.26 -1.69 -22.28
CA LYS A 132 -5.48 -2.35 -22.80
C LYS A 132 -5.32 -3.84 -23.11
N THR A 133 -4.25 -4.48 -22.67
CA THR A 133 -4.02 -5.93 -22.81
C THR A 133 -4.54 -6.74 -21.62
N CYS A 134 -5.12 -6.11 -20.61
CA CYS A 134 -5.58 -6.73 -19.37
C CYS A 134 -6.77 -7.72 -19.53
N GLY A 135 -7.32 -7.89 -20.72
CA GLY A 135 -8.48 -8.74 -20.99
C GLY A 135 -9.83 -8.17 -20.49
N GLN A 136 -9.83 -6.98 -19.86
CA GLN A 136 -11.01 -6.32 -19.29
C GLN A 136 -11.53 -5.16 -20.17
N VAL A 137 -11.20 -5.18 -21.47
CA VAL A 137 -11.58 -4.13 -22.41
C VAL A 137 -12.54 -4.63 -23.47
N ASP A 138 -13.41 -3.74 -23.96
CA ASP A 138 -14.28 -3.99 -25.10
C ASP A 138 -13.50 -3.88 -26.44
N LYS A 139 -14.18 -4.17 -27.56
CA LYS A 139 -13.61 -4.05 -28.91
C LYS A 139 -13.13 -2.65 -29.27
N ALA A 140 -13.61 -1.61 -28.56
CA ALA A 140 -13.17 -0.22 -28.71
C ALA A 140 -12.03 0.16 -27.74
N GLY A 141 -11.45 -0.80 -27.02
CA GLY A 141 -10.35 -0.60 -26.06
C GLY A 141 -10.78 0.16 -24.80
N ARG A 142 -12.05 0.08 -24.40
CA ARG A 142 -12.57 0.68 -23.17
C ARG A 142 -12.81 -0.39 -22.12
N HIS A 143 -12.42 -0.14 -20.86
CA HIS A 143 -12.70 -1.09 -19.79
C HIS A 143 -14.20 -1.31 -19.64
N MET A 144 -14.60 -2.59 -19.60
CA MET A 144 -15.99 -3.01 -19.55
C MET A 144 -16.68 -2.61 -18.25
N ASN A 145 -15.93 -2.56 -17.17
CA ASN A 145 -16.41 -2.14 -15.85
C ASN A 145 -15.80 -0.82 -15.41
N VAL A 146 -16.52 -0.07 -14.59
CA VAL A 146 -16.08 1.22 -14.04
C VAL A 146 -16.13 1.20 -12.52
N CYS A 147 -15.06 1.70 -11.90
CA CYS A 147 -14.92 1.84 -10.46
C CYS A 147 -15.40 3.24 -10.01
N GLN A 148 -16.69 3.56 -10.23
CA GLN A 148 -17.27 4.85 -9.87
C GLN A 148 -18.66 4.68 -9.25
N ASN A 149 -19.12 5.70 -8.48
CA ASN A 149 -20.47 5.73 -7.94
C ASN A 149 -21.50 6.03 -9.03
N GLY A 150 -22.46 5.14 -9.19
CA GLY A 150 -23.60 5.29 -10.09
C GLY A 150 -23.38 4.82 -11.52
N PRO A 151 -24.46 4.62 -12.25
CA PRO A 151 -24.40 4.29 -13.65
C PRO A 151 -23.73 5.43 -14.41
N SER A 152 -22.63 5.13 -15.09
CA SER A 152 -22.04 6.08 -16.00
C SER A 152 -22.99 6.25 -17.17
N SER A 153 -23.69 7.38 -17.25
CA SER A 153 -24.56 7.74 -18.38
C SER A 153 -23.80 7.82 -19.72
N ARG A 154 -22.48 7.71 -19.68
CA ARG A 154 -21.60 7.80 -20.85
C ARG A 154 -21.16 6.44 -21.41
N LYS A 155 -21.50 5.32 -20.76
CA LYS A 155 -21.10 3.97 -21.20
C LYS A 155 -22.30 3.02 -21.18
N PRO A 156 -23.17 3.02 -22.22
CA PRO A 156 -24.19 1.98 -22.34
C PRO A 156 -23.53 0.60 -22.29
N GLY A 157 -24.03 -0.29 -21.43
CA GLY A 157 -23.55 -1.66 -21.30
C GLY A 157 -22.36 -1.88 -20.36
N ALA A 158 -21.76 -0.84 -19.75
CA ALA A 158 -20.76 -1.06 -18.72
C ALA A 158 -21.41 -1.56 -17.41
N ALA A 159 -20.97 -2.71 -16.93
CA ALA A 159 -21.41 -3.21 -15.63
C ALA A 159 -20.83 -2.32 -14.51
N TYR A 160 -21.69 -2.04 -13.54
CA TYR A 160 -21.34 -1.23 -12.37
C TYR A 160 -20.92 -2.11 -11.20
N ILE A 161 -19.76 -1.84 -10.62
CA ILE A 161 -19.33 -2.50 -9.38
C ILE A 161 -19.94 -1.75 -8.21
N GLY A 162 -21.14 -2.21 -7.80
CA GLY A 162 -22.03 -1.46 -6.90
C GLY A 162 -21.62 -1.45 -5.43
N LYS A 163 -20.89 -2.46 -4.97
CA LYS A 163 -20.52 -2.56 -3.55
C LYS A 163 -19.29 -1.70 -3.26
N LEU A 164 -19.39 -0.85 -2.22
CA LEU A 164 -18.30 0.03 -1.77
C LEU A 164 -17.05 -0.79 -1.42
N ASP A 165 -17.23 -1.88 -0.69
CA ASP A 165 -16.15 -2.76 -0.24
C ASP A 165 -15.36 -3.35 -1.41
N SER A 166 -16.06 -3.78 -2.49
CA SER A 166 -15.39 -4.29 -3.70
C SER A 166 -14.56 -3.24 -4.43
N ARG A 167 -14.87 -1.96 -4.27
CA ARG A 167 -14.10 -0.85 -4.87
C ARG A 167 -12.89 -0.44 -4.04
N HIS A 168 -12.93 -0.73 -2.74
CA HIS A 168 -11.85 -0.43 -1.81
C HIS A 168 -10.83 -1.56 -1.72
N SER A 169 -11.20 -2.78 -2.10
CA SER A 169 -10.30 -3.93 -2.04
C SER A 169 -9.09 -3.79 -2.98
N VAL A 170 -7.95 -4.27 -2.49
CA VAL A 170 -6.73 -4.45 -3.28
C VAL A 170 -6.82 -5.81 -3.98
N PRO A 171 -6.42 -5.95 -5.26
CA PRO A 171 -6.47 -7.23 -5.94
C PRO A 171 -5.63 -8.30 -5.24
N PRO A 172 -6.15 -9.54 -5.01
CA PRO A 172 -5.39 -10.59 -4.35
C PRO A 172 -4.05 -10.91 -5.02
N ALA A 173 -3.98 -10.92 -6.36
CA ALA A 173 -2.74 -11.16 -7.08
C ALA A 173 -1.68 -10.08 -6.80
N LEU A 174 -2.09 -8.82 -6.62
CA LEU A 174 -1.18 -7.74 -6.23
C LEU A 174 -0.69 -7.95 -4.79
N CYS A 175 -1.58 -8.31 -3.86
CA CYS A 175 -1.20 -8.61 -2.47
C CYS A 175 -0.19 -9.77 -2.41
N VAL A 176 -0.43 -10.86 -3.14
CA VAL A 176 0.49 -12.01 -3.19
C VAL A 176 1.86 -11.59 -3.73
N GLY A 177 1.91 -10.84 -4.83
CA GLY A 177 3.19 -10.35 -5.39
C GLY A 177 3.97 -9.48 -4.40
N ILE A 178 3.29 -8.62 -3.67
CA ILE A 178 3.88 -7.77 -2.61
C ILE A 178 4.40 -8.63 -1.47
N LEU A 179 3.63 -9.61 -0.98
CA LEU A 179 4.04 -10.50 0.11
C LEU A 179 5.29 -11.33 -0.26
N ILE A 180 5.34 -11.86 -1.47
CA ILE A 180 6.53 -12.60 -1.96
C ILE A 180 7.77 -11.68 -1.92
N LYS A 181 7.65 -10.42 -2.35
CA LYS A 181 8.75 -9.48 -2.31
C LYS A 181 9.16 -9.13 -0.88
N ILE A 182 8.22 -8.93 0.04
CA ILE A 182 8.51 -8.68 1.46
C ILE A 182 9.27 -9.87 2.07
N GLU A 183 8.83 -11.11 1.81
CA GLU A 183 9.52 -12.29 2.31
C GLU A 183 10.95 -12.44 1.78
N SER A 184 11.18 -12.06 0.52
CA SER A 184 12.53 -12.00 -0.05
C SER A 184 13.42 -10.98 0.70
N ILE A 185 12.87 -9.81 1.05
CA ILE A 185 13.60 -8.78 1.82
C ILE A 185 13.94 -9.31 3.22
N ILE A 186 12.98 -9.91 3.93
CA ILE A 186 13.19 -10.48 5.27
C ILE A 186 14.25 -11.57 5.24
N SER A 187 14.19 -12.48 4.24
CA SER A 187 15.14 -13.58 4.11
C SER A 187 16.57 -13.11 3.85
N ASN A 188 16.74 -12.04 3.07
CA ASN A 188 18.05 -11.48 2.76
C ASN A 188 18.68 -10.80 3.97
N GLN A 189 17.91 -10.12 4.83
CA GLN A 189 18.43 -9.52 6.06
C GLN A 189 18.89 -10.58 7.07
N GLY A 190 18.13 -11.66 7.24
CA GLY A 190 18.55 -12.75 8.12
C GLY A 190 19.84 -13.45 7.68
N ALA A 191 20.21 -13.35 6.39
CA ALA A 191 21.46 -13.88 5.87
C ALA A 191 22.65 -12.93 6.18
N GLU A 192 22.44 -11.62 6.16
CA GLU A 192 23.47 -10.62 6.48
C GLU A 192 23.80 -10.59 7.99
N ASP A 193 22.79 -10.75 8.84
CA ASP A 193 22.96 -10.79 10.31
C ASP A 193 23.60 -12.11 10.79
N GLY A 194 23.60 -13.17 9.98
CA GLY A 194 24.18 -14.48 10.27
C GLY A 194 25.68 -14.61 9.96
N GLU A 195 26.28 -13.71 9.21
CA GLU A 195 27.72 -13.68 8.91
C GLU A 195 28.50 -12.75 9.88
N HIS A 196 28.49 -13.07 11.16
CA HIS A 196 29.48 -12.52 12.07
C HIS A 196 30.75 -13.40 11.96
N PRO A 197 31.93 -12.90 11.54
CA PRO A 197 33.15 -13.67 11.55
C PRO A 197 33.63 -13.84 13.02
N GLY A 198 33.11 -14.85 13.67
CA GLY A 198 33.63 -15.35 14.92
C GLY A 198 34.90 -16.15 14.71
N GLY A 199 36.04 -15.64 15.04
CA GLY A 199 37.26 -16.47 14.99
C GLY A 199 38.58 -15.73 15.11
N GLY A 200 38.67 -14.79 16.02
CA GLY A 200 39.99 -14.37 16.51
C GLY A 200 40.64 -15.48 17.34
N LYS A 201 41.48 -16.32 16.75
CA LYS A 201 42.40 -17.18 17.51
C LYS A 201 43.33 -16.30 18.32
N VAL A 202 43.21 -16.34 19.63
CA VAL A 202 44.23 -15.85 20.54
C VAL A 202 45.30 -16.93 20.64
N GLU A 203 46.43 -16.75 19.95
CA GLU A 203 47.62 -17.55 20.20
C GLU A 203 48.24 -17.12 21.52
N GLY A 204 48.17 -18.00 22.50
CA GLY A 204 48.90 -17.86 23.77
C GLY A 204 50.37 -18.12 23.54
N THR A 205 51.22 -17.11 23.83
CA THR A 205 52.66 -17.32 23.96
C THR A 205 52.99 -17.91 25.34
N PRO A 206 53.76 -18.97 25.43
CA PRO A 206 54.23 -19.45 26.72
C PRO A 206 55.43 -18.62 27.18
N HIS A 207 55.33 -18.05 28.36
CA HIS A 207 56.50 -17.54 29.06
C HIS A 207 57.13 -18.67 29.88
N GLY A 208 58.41 -18.93 29.59
CA GLY A 208 59.31 -19.69 30.42
C GLY A 208 59.82 -18.90 31.65
#